data_74f5544abf820c03ca9fef74981024ee
#
_entry.id   74f5544abf820c03ca9fef74981024ee
#
_cell.length_a   1.000
_cell.length_b   1.000
_cell.length_c   1.000
_cell.angle_alpha   90.00
_cell.angle_beta   90.00
_cell.angle_gamma   90.00
#
_symmetry.space_group_name_H-M   'P 1'
#
loop_
_entity.id
_entity.type
_entity.pdbx_description
1 polymer ?
#
loop_
_entity_poly.entity_id
_entity_poly.type
_entity_poly.pdbx_seq_one_letter_code
_entity_poly.pdbx_strand_id
1 'polypeptide(L)'
;MMLFITVITVSIFISSCDPKVNEEGLNREGRNLATLEKEIELRLREYERHLQNEDSIALGNMYMMDAEVIPSTVGRENITKVFGKLIRNNITGSSFKTMHLWGNDQLLVEEGIGSWSHKNGEIVNTGRYLLIWQKDNGEWKILRDTWFPDKKK
;
A
#
# COMPACT_ATOMS: atom_id res chain seq x y z
N MET A 1 -4.24 30.15 -78.67
CA MET A 1 -3.30 29.60 -77.64
C MET A 1 -4.04 29.57 -76.34
N MET A 2 -4.63 28.41 -76.02
CA MET A 2 -5.58 28.23 -74.89
C MET A 2 -4.82 27.51 -73.75
N LEU A 3 -4.69 28.24 -72.66
CA LEU A 3 -3.92 27.73 -71.47
C LEU A 3 -4.89 26.92 -70.56
N PHE A 4 -4.70 25.63 -70.46
CA PHE A 4 -5.44 24.79 -69.55
C PHE A 4 -4.73 24.82 -68.17
N ILE A 5 -5.42 25.41 -67.22
CA ILE A 5 -4.97 25.38 -65.79
C ILE A 5 -5.56 24.11 -65.15
N THR A 6 -4.73 23.15 -64.91
CA THR A 6 -5.09 21.93 -64.15
C THR A 6 -5.04 22.22 -62.64
N VAL A 7 -6.19 22.26 -61.99
CA VAL A 7 -6.30 22.38 -60.54
C VAL A 7 -6.10 20.99 -59.93
N ILE A 8 -5.00 20.79 -59.22
CA ILE A 8 -4.75 19.58 -58.45
C ILE A 8 -5.36 19.79 -57.03
N THR A 9 -6.45 19.11 -56.73
CA THR A 9 -7.03 19.04 -55.39
C THR A 9 -6.28 17.99 -54.58
N VAL A 10 -5.50 18.43 -53.61
CA VAL A 10 -4.88 17.56 -52.63
C VAL A 10 -5.88 17.28 -51.53
N SER A 11 -6.41 16.06 -51.48
CA SER A 11 -7.26 15.60 -50.40
C SER A 11 -6.37 15.15 -49.24
N ILE A 12 -6.34 15.97 -48.19
CA ILE A 12 -5.67 15.60 -46.90
C ILE A 12 -6.61 14.68 -46.13
N PHE A 13 -6.31 13.38 -46.11
CA PHE A 13 -6.94 12.44 -45.17
C PHE A 13 -6.37 12.69 -43.80
N ILE A 14 -7.11 13.40 -42.94
CA ILE A 14 -6.84 13.46 -41.50
C ILE A 14 -7.31 12.13 -40.94
N SER A 15 -6.36 11.20 -40.72
CA SER A 15 -6.63 9.98 -39.96
C SER A 15 -6.77 10.39 -38.51
N SER A 16 -8.00 10.53 -38.04
CA SER A 16 -8.32 10.70 -36.64
C SER A 16 -8.01 9.36 -35.93
N CYS A 17 -6.86 9.27 -35.27
CA CYS A 17 -6.58 8.23 -34.30
C CYS A 17 -7.34 8.59 -33.03
N ASP A 18 -8.60 8.19 -32.91
CA ASP A 18 -9.26 8.11 -31.61
C ASP A 18 -8.57 7.01 -30.79
N PRO A 19 -7.94 7.33 -29.65
CA PRO A 19 -7.48 6.31 -28.76
C PRO A 19 -8.74 5.63 -28.18
N LYS A 20 -9.11 4.48 -28.72
CA LYS A 20 -10.10 3.61 -28.07
C LYS A 20 -9.54 3.26 -26.72
N VAL A 21 -10.02 3.94 -25.67
CA VAL A 21 -9.80 3.54 -24.28
C VAL A 21 -10.31 2.12 -24.17
N ASN A 22 -9.41 1.19 -23.92
CA ASN A 22 -9.75 -0.21 -23.87
C ASN A 22 -10.49 -0.48 -22.53
N GLU A 23 -11.82 -0.41 -22.56
CA GLU A 23 -12.69 -0.63 -21.39
C GLU A 23 -12.42 -2.00 -20.71
N GLU A 24 -11.96 -3.00 -21.46
CA GLU A 24 -11.54 -4.28 -20.89
C GLU A 24 -10.26 -4.17 -20.07
N GLY A 25 -9.32 -3.32 -20.44
CA GLY A 25 -8.10 -3.04 -19.68
C GLY A 25 -8.41 -2.37 -18.35
N LEU A 26 -9.21 -1.30 -18.37
CA LEU A 26 -9.68 -0.60 -17.17
C LEU A 26 -10.47 -1.52 -16.21
N ASN A 27 -11.29 -2.40 -16.77
CA ASN A 27 -12.08 -3.37 -15.99
C ASN A 27 -11.21 -4.48 -15.37
N ARG A 28 -10.08 -4.86 -16.00
CA ARG A 28 -9.12 -5.82 -15.45
C ARG A 28 -8.28 -5.19 -14.34
N GLU A 29 -7.81 -3.96 -14.52
CA GLU A 29 -7.05 -3.23 -13.49
C GLU A 29 -7.90 -2.96 -12.26
N GLY A 30 -9.15 -2.51 -12.41
CA GLY A 30 -10.05 -2.28 -11.28
C GLY A 30 -10.40 -3.55 -10.51
N ARG A 31 -10.60 -4.69 -11.20
CA ARG A 31 -10.83 -5.99 -10.54
C ARG A 31 -9.58 -6.52 -9.84
N ASN A 32 -8.41 -6.28 -10.41
CA ASN A 32 -7.15 -6.66 -9.79
C ASN A 32 -6.91 -5.85 -8.51
N LEU A 33 -7.10 -4.55 -8.54
CA LEU A 33 -6.92 -3.68 -7.38
C LEU A 33 -7.87 -4.05 -6.23
N ALA A 34 -9.15 -4.30 -6.51
CA ALA A 34 -10.11 -4.74 -5.48
C ALA A 34 -9.73 -6.09 -4.83
N THR A 35 -9.05 -6.97 -5.57
CA THR A 35 -8.52 -8.22 -5.03
C THR A 35 -7.31 -7.95 -4.14
N LEU A 36 -6.42 -7.07 -4.58
CA LEU A 36 -5.23 -6.66 -3.83
C LEU A 36 -5.61 -5.94 -2.52
N GLU A 37 -6.64 -5.09 -2.55
CA GLU A 37 -7.18 -4.45 -1.33
C GLU A 37 -7.61 -5.48 -0.28
N LYS A 38 -8.31 -6.54 -0.69
CA LYS A 38 -8.70 -7.64 0.21
C LYS A 38 -7.49 -8.41 0.75
N GLU A 39 -6.49 -8.67 -0.09
CA GLU A 39 -5.26 -9.34 0.35
C GLU A 39 -4.55 -8.49 1.42
N ILE A 40 -4.43 -7.17 1.22
CA ILE A 40 -3.80 -6.26 2.18
C ILE A 40 -4.64 -6.12 3.45
N GLU A 41 -5.97 -6.03 3.34
CA GLU A 41 -6.83 -6.01 4.52
C GLU A 41 -6.65 -7.27 5.39
N LEU A 42 -6.55 -8.46 4.79
CA LEU A 42 -6.26 -9.69 5.51
C LEU A 42 -4.90 -9.62 6.22
N ARG A 43 -3.87 -9.05 5.59
CA ARG A 43 -2.55 -8.85 6.21
C ARG A 43 -2.63 -7.87 7.39
N LEU A 44 -3.41 -6.78 7.29
CA LEU A 44 -3.61 -5.85 8.41
C LEU A 44 -4.31 -6.54 9.59
N ARG A 45 -5.36 -7.35 9.32
CA ARG A 45 -6.03 -8.14 10.39
C ARG A 45 -5.09 -9.15 11.04
N GLU A 46 -4.19 -9.73 10.26
CA GLU A 46 -3.16 -10.64 10.77
C GLU A 46 -2.15 -9.90 11.67
N TYR A 47 -1.70 -8.72 11.25
CA TYR A 47 -0.84 -7.86 12.04
C TYR A 47 -1.49 -7.51 13.40
N GLU A 48 -2.74 -7.06 13.39
CA GLU A 48 -3.50 -6.74 14.61
C GLU A 48 -3.61 -7.94 15.55
N ARG A 49 -3.89 -9.12 14.98
CA ARG A 49 -3.96 -10.37 15.74
C ARG A 49 -2.61 -10.76 16.36
N HIS A 50 -1.50 -10.62 15.63
CA HIS A 50 -0.18 -10.93 16.18
C HIS A 50 0.19 -10.00 17.33
N LEU A 51 -0.15 -8.71 17.21
CA LEU A 51 0.06 -7.75 18.29
C LEU A 51 -0.80 -8.08 19.52
N GLN A 52 -2.07 -8.41 19.31
CA GLN A 52 -2.99 -8.82 20.37
C GLN A 52 -2.53 -10.09 21.09
N ASN A 53 -1.92 -11.02 20.35
CA ASN A 53 -1.35 -12.25 20.87
C ASN A 53 0.05 -12.05 21.49
N GLU A 54 0.56 -10.82 21.50
CA GLU A 54 1.88 -10.47 22.04
C GLU A 54 3.04 -11.19 21.32
N ASP A 55 2.84 -11.55 20.05
CA ASP A 55 3.79 -12.29 19.21
C ASP A 55 4.66 -11.34 18.38
N SER A 56 5.73 -10.83 19.00
CA SER A 56 6.67 -9.94 18.31
C SER A 56 7.45 -10.63 17.18
N ILE A 57 7.61 -11.96 17.25
CA ILE A 57 8.32 -12.71 16.21
C ILE A 57 7.45 -12.80 14.96
N ALA A 58 6.17 -13.15 15.12
CA ALA A 58 5.23 -13.18 14.01
C ALA A 58 5.06 -11.79 13.37
N LEU A 59 4.98 -10.73 14.18
CA LEU A 59 4.99 -9.34 13.68
C LEU A 59 6.23 -9.04 12.84
N GLY A 60 7.41 -9.38 13.34
CA GLY A 60 8.66 -9.19 12.62
C GLY A 60 8.68 -9.96 11.29
N ASN A 61 8.10 -11.16 11.25
CA ASN A 61 8.02 -11.97 10.03
C ASN A 61 7.10 -11.40 8.95
N MET A 62 6.25 -10.45 9.29
CA MET A 62 5.46 -9.69 8.31
C MET A 62 6.30 -8.68 7.53
N TYR A 63 7.55 -8.43 7.92
CA TYR A 63 8.46 -7.50 7.27
C TYR A 63 9.48 -8.24 6.40
N MET A 64 9.95 -7.58 5.33
CA MET A 64 11.10 -8.03 4.54
C MET A 64 12.36 -8.09 5.42
N MET A 65 13.38 -8.88 5.01
CA MET A 65 14.64 -8.97 5.77
C MET A 65 15.35 -7.62 5.90
N ASP A 66 15.28 -6.80 4.83
CA ASP A 66 15.87 -5.47 4.70
C ASP A 66 14.84 -4.33 4.90
N ALA A 67 13.70 -4.64 5.51
CA ALA A 67 12.65 -3.65 5.77
C ALA A 67 13.15 -2.51 6.67
N GLU A 68 12.51 -1.37 6.55
CA GLU A 68 12.79 -0.21 7.37
C GLU A 68 11.51 0.40 7.93
N VAL A 69 11.48 0.62 9.24
CA VAL A 69 10.53 1.51 9.90
C VAL A 69 11.20 2.88 10.00
N ILE A 70 10.75 3.79 9.16
CA ILE A 70 11.35 5.12 8.97
C ILE A 70 11.08 5.99 10.22
N PRO A 71 12.09 6.75 10.72
CA PRO A 71 13.36 7.02 10.06
C PRO A 71 14.55 6.16 10.54
N SER A 72 14.39 5.19 11.43
CA SER A 72 15.59 4.76 12.18
C SER A 72 15.73 3.26 12.44
N THR A 73 14.72 2.43 12.13
CA THR A 73 14.80 1.00 12.45
C THR A 73 14.94 0.18 11.19
N VAL A 74 16.12 -0.35 10.93
CA VAL A 74 16.46 -1.12 9.73
C VAL A 74 16.63 -2.60 10.09
N GLY A 75 16.03 -3.45 9.26
CA GLY A 75 16.12 -4.89 9.31
C GLY A 75 15.09 -5.55 10.24
N ARG A 76 14.56 -6.68 9.78
CA ARG A 76 13.51 -7.47 10.46
C ARG A 76 13.84 -7.73 11.93
N GLU A 77 15.06 -8.11 12.24
CA GLU A 77 15.45 -8.43 13.61
C GLU A 77 15.28 -7.23 14.56
N ASN A 78 15.70 -6.03 14.13
CA ASN A 78 15.55 -4.82 14.94
C ASN A 78 14.08 -4.39 15.05
N ILE A 79 13.30 -4.56 13.98
CA ILE A 79 11.84 -4.33 13.97
C ILE A 79 11.17 -5.27 14.99
N THR A 80 11.53 -6.55 15.01
CA THR A 80 11.04 -7.51 16.02
C THR A 80 11.32 -7.04 17.44
N LYS A 81 12.52 -6.51 17.70
CA LYS A 81 12.89 -5.96 19.02
C LYS A 81 12.02 -4.74 19.39
N VAL A 82 11.67 -3.89 18.42
CA VAL A 82 10.76 -2.74 18.63
C VAL A 82 9.38 -3.24 19.06
N PHE A 83 8.81 -4.24 18.37
CA PHE A 83 7.53 -4.83 18.77
C PHE A 83 7.59 -5.46 20.16
N GLY A 84 8.65 -6.20 20.47
CA GLY A 84 8.86 -6.74 21.81
C GLY A 84 8.89 -5.64 22.89
N LYS A 85 9.41 -4.45 22.57
CA LYS A 85 9.38 -3.30 23.47
C LYS A 85 7.98 -2.71 23.62
N LEU A 86 7.21 -2.57 22.53
CA LEU A 86 5.82 -2.10 22.57
C LEU A 86 4.97 -3.02 23.45
N ILE A 87 5.07 -4.33 23.25
CA ILE A 87 4.36 -5.35 24.03
C ILE A 87 4.70 -5.25 25.53
N ARG A 88 5.96 -5.15 25.87
CA ARG A 88 6.40 -4.96 27.27
C ARG A 88 5.87 -3.66 27.88
N ASN A 89 5.58 -2.66 27.09
CA ASN A 89 4.95 -1.41 27.50
C ASN A 89 3.42 -1.49 27.48
N ASN A 90 2.84 -2.70 27.41
CA ASN A 90 1.41 -2.97 27.41
C ASN A 90 0.66 -2.37 26.19
N ILE A 91 1.37 -2.10 25.09
CA ILE A 91 0.77 -1.69 23.81
C ILE A 91 0.56 -2.96 23.00
N THR A 92 -0.64 -3.50 23.04
CA THR A 92 -0.99 -4.80 22.45
C THR A 92 -2.23 -4.76 21.58
N GLY A 93 -2.82 -3.56 21.38
CA GLY A 93 -3.93 -3.35 20.48
C GLY A 93 -3.56 -2.40 19.34
N SER A 94 -4.10 -2.68 18.17
CA SER A 94 -4.06 -1.78 17.03
C SER A 94 -5.33 -1.92 16.20
N SER A 95 -5.68 -0.87 15.46
CA SER A 95 -6.73 -0.90 14.48
C SER A 95 -6.29 -0.08 13.27
N PHE A 96 -6.32 -0.67 12.10
CA PHE A 96 -5.87 -0.06 10.86
C PHE A 96 -6.97 -0.09 9.81
N LYS A 97 -7.06 1.00 9.03
CA LYS A 97 -7.99 1.13 7.92
C LYS A 97 -7.26 1.72 6.72
N THR A 98 -7.20 0.97 5.65
CA THR A 98 -6.72 1.44 4.35
C THR A 98 -7.62 2.57 3.83
N MET A 99 -7.04 3.65 3.39
CA MET A 99 -7.71 4.78 2.75
C MET A 99 -7.44 4.80 1.25
N HIS A 100 -6.22 4.49 0.86
CA HIS A 100 -5.78 4.46 -0.52
C HIS A 100 -4.77 3.33 -0.74
N LEU A 101 -4.86 2.69 -1.89
CA LEU A 101 -3.93 1.65 -2.33
C LEU A 101 -3.54 1.90 -3.79
N TRP A 102 -2.24 1.85 -4.08
CA TRP A 102 -1.69 2.02 -5.43
C TRP A 102 -0.64 0.95 -5.70
N GLY A 103 -0.49 0.57 -6.95
CA GLY A 103 0.55 -0.35 -7.39
C GLY A 103 -0.01 -1.55 -8.17
N ASN A 104 0.65 -2.68 -8.03
CA ASN A 104 0.36 -3.91 -8.77
C ASN A 104 0.58 -5.14 -7.89
N ASP A 105 0.52 -6.34 -8.48
CA ASP A 105 0.64 -7.62 -7.80
C ASP A 105 2.05 -7.96 -7.28
N GLN A 106 3.04 -7.06 -7.43
CA GLN A 106 4.42 -7.22 -6.91
C GLN A 106 4.77 -6.17 -5.86
N LEU A 107 4.27 -4.95 -6.02
CA LEU A 107 4.55 -3.82 -5.15
C LEU A 107 3.31 -2.96 -4.98
N LEU A 108 2.95 -2.68 -3.72
CA LEU A 108 1.84 -1.82 -3.37
C LEU A 108 2.30 -0.71 -2.42
N VAL A 109 1.72 0.47 -2.60
CA VAL A 109 1.81 1.57 -1.66
C VAL A 109 0.45 1.73 -1.01
N GLU A 110 0.41 1.63 0.31
CA GLU A 110 -0.81 1.78 1.11
C GLU A 110 -0.71 3.02 1.97
N GLU A 111 -1.73 3.85 1.94
CA GLU A 111 -1.96 4.93 2.89
C GLU A 111 -3.20 4.61 3.72
N GLY A 112 -3.11 4.81 5.02
CA GLY A 112 -4.22 4.55 5.90
C GLY A 112 -4.21 5.38 7.19
N ILE A 113 -5.23 5.13 7.99
CA ILE A 113 -5.38 5.67 9.35
C ILE A 113 -5.38 4.52 10.35
N GLY A 114 -4.94 4.80 11.56
CA GLY A 114 -4.93 3.77 12.58
C GLY A 114 -4.82 4.30 13.99
N SER A 115 -4.86 3.35 14.91
CA SER A 115 -4.67 3.61 16.33
C SER A 115 -3.87 2.50 17.00
N TRP A 116 -3.19 2.86 18.06
CA TRP A 116 -2.53 1.95 18.99
C TRP A 116 -3.21 2.04 20.34
N SER A 117 -3.37 0.92 21.02
CA SER A 117 -4.02 0.88 22.34
C SER A 117 -3.29 -0.04 23.31
N HIS A 118 -3.54 0.22 24.57
CA HIS A 118 -3.22 -0.70 25.65
C HIS A 118 -4.14 -1.93 25.62
N LYS A 119 -3.77 -2.96 26.36
CA LYS A 119 -4.55 -4.21 26.51
C LYS A 119 -5.97 -3.97 27.04
N ASN A 120 -6.20 -2.93 27.83
CA ASN A 120 -7.50 -2.53 28.32
C ASN A 120 -8.35 -1.75 27.30
N GLY A 121 -7.84 -1.51 26.08
CA GLY A 121 -8.52 -0.76 25.02
C GLY A 121 -8.30 0.75 25.06
N GLU A 122 -7.55 1.28 26.01
CA GLU A 122 -7.22 2.71 26.07
C GLU A 122 -6.33 3.10 24.90
N ILE A 123 -6.76 4.09 24.10
CA ILE A 123 -6.02 4.57 22.94
C ILE A 123 -4.77 5.34 23.38
N VAL A 124 -3.63 4.87 22.97
CA VAL A 124 -2.32 5.50 23.22
C VAL A 124 -2.00 6.54 22.18
N ASN A 125 -2.31 6.23 20.92
CA ASN A 125 -1.97 7.07 19.77
C ASN A 125 -2.91 6.80 18.60
N THR A 126 -3.22 7.86 17.85
CA THR A 126 -3.87 7.79 16.54
C THR A 126 -3.01 8.47 15.50
N GLY A 127 -3.19 8.15 14.24
CA GLY A 127 -2.41 8.77 13.19
C GLY A 127 -2.68 8.19 11.81
N ARG A 128 -1.83 8.60 10.89
CA ARG A 128 -1.79 8.09 9.52
C ARG A 128 -0.55 7.22 9.36
N TYR A 129 -0.64 6.28 8.43
CA TYR A 129 0.51 5.46 8.05
C TYR A 129 0.67 5.42 6.54
N LEU A 130 1.89 5.12 6.12
CA LEU A 130 2.21 4.79 4.75
C LEU A 130 3.08 3.53 4.77
N LEU A 131 2.59 2.48 4.13
CA LEU A 131 3.29 1.21 3.99
C LEU A 131 3.64 0.96 2.53
N ILE A 132 4.82 0.40 2.30
CA ILE A 132 5.18 -0.21 1.02
C ILE A 132 5.23 -1.71 1.24
N TRP A 133 4.34 -2.40 0.53
CA TRP A 133 4.26 -3.86 0.51
C TRP A 133 4.99 -4.41 -0.70
N GLN A 134 5.74 -5.47 -0.51
CA GLN A 134 6.39 -6.22 -1.57
C GLN A 134 6.01 -7.69 -1.46
N LYS A 135 5.76 -8.33 -2.61
CA LYS A 135 5.47 -9.77 -2.64
C LYS A 135 6.78 -10.56 -2.55
N ASP A 136 6.87 -11.44 -1.55
CA ASP A 136 7.99 -12.33 -1.30
C ASP A 136 7.47 -13.77 -1.24
N ASN A 137 7.87 -14.62 -2.19
CA ASN A 137 7.40 -16.00 -2.31
C ASN A 137 5.85 -16.13 -2.28
N GLY A 138 5.16 -15.19 -2.91
CA GLY A 138 3.70 -15.17 -2.99
C GLY A 138 2.99 -14.53 -1.79
N GLU A 139 3.71 -14.11 -0.76
CA GLU A 139 3.19 -13.47 0.45
C GLU A 139 3.51 -11.98 0.47
N TRP A 140 2.54 -11.14 0.86
CA TRP A 140 2.78 -9.71 1.06
C TRP A 140 3.54 -9.46 2.35
N LYS A 141 4.68 -8.75 2.22
CA LYS A 141 5.51 -8.31 3.34
C LYS A 141 5.77 -6.83 3.29
N ILE A 142 5.90 -6.21 4.43
CA ILE A 142 6.18 -4.77 4.55
C ILE A 142 7.67 -4.55 4.25
N LEU A 143 7.94 -3.70 3.26
CA LEU A 143 9.28 -3.26 2.89
C LEU A 143 9.64 -1.93 3.57
N ARG A 144 8.67 -0.99 3.63
CA ARG A 144 8.81 0.31 4.31
C ARG A 144 7.57 0.60 5.13
N ASP A 145 7.77 1.17 6.29
CA ASP A 145 6.73 1.51 7.24
C ASP A 145 6.99 2.91 7.80
N THR A 146 5.99 3.75 7.76
CA THR A 146 6.06 5.13 8.27
C THR A 146 4.78 5.47 9.00
N TRP A 147 4.92 5.95 10.23
CA TRP A 147 3.82 6.41 11.07
C TRP A 147 3.88 7.90 11.31
N PHE A 148 2.77 8.59 11.10
CA PHE A 148 2.57 10.01 11.32
C PHE A 148 1.54 10.21 12.43
N PRO A 149 1.97 10.41 13.68
CA PRO A 149 1.03 10.58 14.78
C PRO A 149 0.24 11.87 14.66
N ASP A 150 -1.03 11.81 15.08
CA ASP A 150 -1.85 13.01 15.20
C ASP A 150 -1.25 13.94 16.27
N LYS A 151 -1.39 15.26 16.04
CA LYS A 151 -0.97 16.24 17.05
C LYS A 151 -1.83 16.07 18.28
N LYS A 152 -1.22 15.91 19.44
CA LYS A 152 -1.94 15.97 20.72
C LYS A 152 -2.57 17.37 20.83
N LYS A 153 -3.89 17.41 20.99
CA LYS A 153 -4.61 18.64 21.28
C LYS A 153 -4.34 19.09 22.72
#